data_4a95c511d1041d15522932e96c6149bc
#
_entry.id   4a95c511d1041d15522932e96c6149bc
#
_cell.length_a   1.000
_cell.length_b   1.000
_cell.length_c   1.000
_cell.angle_alpha   90.00
_cell.angle_beta   90.00
_cell.angle_gamma   90.00
#
_symmetry.space_group_name_H-M   'P 1'
#
loop_
_entity.id
_entity.type
_entity.pdbx_description
1 polymer ?
#
loop_
_entity_poly.entity_id
_entity_poly.type
_entity_poly.pdbx_seq_one_letter_code
_entity_poly.pdbx_strand_id
1 'polypeptide(L)'
;VKVGIPREVKNHEYRVAITPAGVHELLRHRHEVVIERDAGLGSSIPNEDYQSAGATILDTADEVWAEGELILKVKEPIAEEYDRMREGQTLFTYLHLAADKRLTEELVARKVIGIAYETVELSDRSLPLLAPMSEVAGRLAPQVGAHTLMRAQGGRGILMGGVSGVYAAKVVVIGAGVSGMNAAAIALGMQAEVLLLDRNISRLRQADAIYQGHLQTVASNTYEIEKACIDADLVIGAVLVPGAKAPTLVTNELVSRMRPGSVLVDISIDQGGCFEDSHPTTHADPTYKVHESVFYCVANMPGAVPHTSTYALTNVTLPYAVELANHGWRTALKADPALALGLNTYDGHVTYGPVAEAHGVQAVSLQEVLA
;
A
#
# COMPACT_ATOMS: atom_id res chain seq x y z
N VAL A 1 4.65 19.29 21.08
CA VAL A 1 3.48 18.61 20.51
C VAL A 1 3.42 17.20 21.09
N LYS A 2 2.22 16.73 21.43
CA LYS A 2 1.97 15.36 21.85
C LYS A 2 1.52 14.55 20.63
N VAL A 3 2.28 13.52 20.30
CA VAL A 3 2.03 12.62 19.16
C VAL A 3 1.34 11.37 19.68
N GLY A 4 0.16 11.09 19.18
CA GLY A 4 -0.66 9.95 19.57
C GLY A 4 -0.63 8.83 18.53
N ILE A 5 -0.41 7.61 18.96
CA ILE A 5 -0.41 6.41 18.11
C ILE A 5 -1.44 5.41 18.65
N PRO A 6 -2.68 5.42 18.15
CA PRO A 6 -3.67 4.41 18.49
C PRO A 6 -3.34 3.07 17.83
N ARG A 7 -3.84 2.00 18.39
CA ARG A 7 -3.82 0.69 17.77
C ARG A 7 -4.75 0.68 16.56
N GLU A 8 -4.31 0.03 15.49
CA GLU A 8 -5.14 -0.17 14.30
C GLU A 8 -6.29 -1.14 14.61
N VAL A 9 -7.48 -0.77 14.15
CA VAL A 9 -8.73 -1.50 14.48
C VAL A 9 -9.40 -2.12 13.24
N LYS A 10 -8.91 -1.83 12.03
CA LYS A 10 -9.39 -2.52 10.83
C LYS A 10 -9.11 -4.01 10.90
N ASN A 11 -10.01 -4.80 10.33
CA ASN A 11 -9.86 -6.25 10.29
C ASN A 11 -8.55 -6.66 9.60
N HIS A 12 -7.81 -7.56 10.22
CA HIS A 12 -6.49 -8.03 9.76
C HIS A 12 -5.45 -6.92 9.55
N GLU A 13 -5.53 -5.81 10.30
CA GLU A 13 -4.52 -4.77 10.32
C GLU A 13 -3.67 -4.88 11.60
N TYR A 14 -2.42 -5.27 11.43
CA TYR A 14 -1.48 -5.55 12.51
C TYR A 14 -0.24 -4.63 12.47
N ARG A 15 -0.20 -3.69 11.52
CA ARG A 15 0.85 -2.67 11.45
C ARG A 15 0.63 -1.61 12.51
N VAL A 16 1.66 -0.81 12.77
CA VAL A 16 1.62 0.32 13.67
C VAL A 16 2.37 1.50 13.05
N ALA A 17 1.96 2.72 13.36
CA ALA A 17 2.43 3.92 12.66
C ALA A 17 3.78 4.46 13.17
N ILE A 18 4.39 3.83 14.17
CA ILE A 18 5.70 4.23 14.69
C ILE A 18 6.49 3.01 15.19
N THR A 19 7.80 3.11 15.14
CA THR A 19 8.75 2.17 15.76
C THR A 19 9.42 2.80 16.97
N PRO A 20 10.10 2.03 17.84
CA PRO A 20 10.90 2.59 18.94
C PRO A 20 11.93 3.64 18.47
N ALA A 21 12.54 3.43 17.29
CA ALA A 21 13.44 4.42 16.69
C ALA A 21 12.73 5.74 16.39
N GLY A 22 11.49 5.68 15.90
CA GLY A 22 10.67 6.87 15.65
C GLY A 22 10.29 7.60 16.94
N VAL A 23 9.97 6.85 17.99
CA VAL A 23 9.75 7.43 19.35
C VAL A 23 10.98 8.19 19.82
N HIS A 24 12.14 7.54 19.76
CA HIS A 24 13.39 8.16 20.17
C HIS A 24 13.67 9.46 19.38
N GLU A 25 13.40 9.48 18.08
CA GLU A 25 13.62 10.67 17.25
C GLU A 25 12.68 11.81 17.62
N LEU A 26 11.38 11.55 17.82
CA LEU A 26 10.41 12.56 18.26
C LEU A 26 10.78 13.15 19.64
N LEU A 27 11.24 12.31 20.57
CA LEU A 27 11.70 12.77 21.89
C LEU A 27 12.96 13.64 21.82
N ARG A 28 13.90 13.33 20.90
CA ARG A 28 15.07 14.21 20.64
C ARG A 28 14.64 15.60 20.19
N HIS A 29 13.52 15.71 19.48
CA HIS A 29 12.90 16.97 19.09
C HIS A 29 11.99 17.57 20.17
N ARG A 30 12.00 17.03 21.39
CA ARG A 30 11.24 17.49 22.56
C ARG A 30 9.72 17.35 22.41
N HIS A 31 9.27 16.35 21.67
CA HIS A 31 7.87 15.97 21.60
C HIS A 31 7.57 14.85 22.58
N GLU A 32 6.33 14.76 23.02
CA GLU A 32 5.81 13.64 23.81
C GLU A 32 5.18 12.63 22.89
N VAL A 33 5.33 11.35 23.19
CA VAL A 33 4.74 10.26 22.40
C VAL A 33 3.88 9.39 23.31
N VAL A 34 2.62 9.26 23.00
CA VAL A 34 1.66 8.40 23.69
C VAL A 34 1.18 7.32 22.73
N ILE A 35 1.23 6.07 23.18
CA ILE A 35 0.91 4.89 22.34
C ILE A 35 -0.13 4.06 23.07
N GLU A 36 -1.16 3.61 22.35
CA GLU A 36 -2.14 2.67 22.91
C GLU A 36 -1.47 1.36 23.24
N ARG A 37 -1.85 0.79 24.40
CA ARG A 37 -1.39 -0.54 24.84
C ARG A 37 -1.55 -1.55 23.72
N ASP A 38 -0.51 -2.34 23.50
CA ASP A 38 -0.46 -3.43 22.52
C ASP A 38 -0.54 -2.99 21.03
N ALA A 39 -0.43 -1.69 20.75
CA ALA A 39 -0.49 -1.19 19.36
C ALA A 39 0.57 -1.79 18.44
N GLY A 40 1.75 -2.11 18.96
CA GLY A 40 2.86 -2.68 18.20
C GLY A 40 2.94 -4.21 18.18
N LEU A 41 2.12 -4.93 18.98
CA LEU A 41 2.27 -6.39 19.15
C LEU A 41 2.13 -7.15 17.82
N GLY A 42 1.20 -6.74 16.96
CA GLY A 42 1.01 -7.36 15.66
C GLY A 42 2.22 -7.22 14.71
N SER A 43 3.09 -6.25 14.99
CA SER A 43 4.35 -6.03 14.27
C SER A 43 5.58 -6.49 15.06
N SER A 44 5.38 -7.32 16.09
CA SER A 44 6.43 -7.85 17.00
C SER A 44 7.17 -6.75 17.77
N ILE A 45 6.48 -5.68 18.14
CA ILE A 45 7.01 -4.59 18.96
C ILE A 45 6.21 -4.54 20.27
N PRO A 46 6.75 -5.06 21.38
CA PRO A 46 6.07 -5.06 22.67
C PRO A 46 6.05 -3.66 23.30
N ASN A 47 5.18 -3.46 24.28
CA ASN A 47 5.03 -2.17 24.98
C ASN A 47 6.35 -1.73 25.65
N GLU A 48 7.12 -2.68 26.17
CA GLU A 48 8.39 -2.45 26.85
C GLU A 48 9.42 -1.80 25.94
N ASP A 49 9.42 -2.13 24.64
CA ASP A 49 10.34 -1.53 23.65
C ASP A 49 10.00 -0.05 23.44
N TYR A 50 8.72 0.29 23.37
CA TYR A 50 8.28 1.67 23.27
C TYR A 50 8.56 2.47 24.55
N GLN A 51 8.32 1.87 25.73
CA GLN A 51 8.63 2.49 27.01
C GLN A 51 10.12 2.72 27.18
N SER A 52 10.95 1.76 26.77
CA SER A 52 12.41 1.89 26.79
C SER A 52 12.91 3.00 25.85
N ALA A 53 12.20 3.25 24.76
CA ALA A 53 12.47 4.39 23.86
C ALA A 53 11.95 5.72 24.41
N GLY A 54 11.14 5.71 25.48
CA GLY A 54 10.64 6.88 26.20
C GLY A 54 9.17 7.24 25.93
N ALA A 55 8.42 6.41 25.22
CA ALA A 55 6.98 6.63 25.04
C ALA A 55 6.19 6.31 26.31
N THR A 56 5.05 6.97 26.45
CA THR A 56 4.05 6.62 27.47
C THR A 56 3.01 5.68 26.86
N ILE A 57 2.77 4.55 27.50
CA ILE A 57 1.72 3.62 27.11
C ILE A 57 0.42 4.02 27.83
N LEU A 58 -0.65 4.25 27.07
CA LEU A 58 -2.00 4.50 27.56
C LEU A 58 -2.88 3.26 27.34
N ASP A 59 -3.84 3.05 28.21
CA ASP A 59 -4.61 1.81 28.23
C ASP A 59 -5.67 1.73 27.11
N THR A 60 -6.17 2.88 26.65
CA THR A 60 -7.30 2.95 25.73
C THR A 60 -7.04 3.87 24.54
N ALA A 61 -7.73 3.57 23.44
CA ALA A 61 -7.75 4.46 22.26
C ALA A 61 -8.29 5.85 22.61
N ASP A 62 -9.32 5.91 23.46
CA ASP A 62 -9.95 7.18 23.87
C ASP A 62 -8.93 8.12 24.50
N GLU A 63 -8.06 7.61 25.38
CA GLU A 63 -6.98 8.40 25.98
C GLU A 63 -5.97 8.88 24.94
N VAL A 64 -5.54 8.00 24.03
CA VAL A 64 -4.56 8.36 22.98
C VAL A 64 -5.11 9.43 22.06
N TRP A 65 -6.36 9.29 21.60
CA TRP A 65 -6.99 10.27 20.73
C TRP A 65 -7.25 11.61 21.45
N ALA A 66 -7.62 11.55 22.72
CA ALA A 66 -7.85 12.76 23.52
C ALA A 66 -6.56 13.54 23.79
N GLU A 67 -5.44 12.87 24.02
CA GLU A 67 -4.16 13.50 24.32
C GLU A 67 -3.37 13.91 23.06
N GLY A 68 -3.48 13.15 21.97
CA GLY A 68 -2.71 13.41 20.75
C GLY A 68 -3.16 14.67 20.01
N GLU A 69 -2.23 15.59 19.75
CA GLU A 69 -2.41 16.74 18.87
C GLU A 69 -2.15 16.35 17.40
N LEU A 70 -1.15 15.52 17.19
CA LEU A 70 -0.84 14.86 15.93
C LEU A 70 -1.07 13.36 16.11
N ILE A 71 -2.03 12.82 15.38
CA ILE A 71 -2.34 11.38 15.37
C ILE A 71 -1.66 10.74 14.17
N LEU A 72 -0.85 9.72 14.44
CA LEU A 72 -0.24 8.88 13.41
C LEU A 72 -0.96 7.55 13.35
N LYS A 73 -1.42 7.18 12.18
CA LYS A 73 -2.04 5.86 11.89
C LYS A 73 -1.45 5.27 10.63
N VAL A 74 -1.74 4.00 10.40
CA VAL A 74 -1.45 3.33 9.14
C VAL A 74 -2.66 3.42 8.21
N LYS A 75 -3.84 2.99 8.68
CA LYS A 75 -5.08 3.00 7.91
C LYS A 75 -6.01 4.12 8.33
N GLU A 76 -6.88 4.47 7.42
CA GLU A 76 -7.96 5.42 7.63
C GLU A 76 -8.82 5.06 8.84
N PRO A 77 -9.34 6.06 9.57
CA PRO A 77 -10.31 5.83 10.62
C PRO A 77 -11.57 5.12 10.12
N ILE A 78 -12.11 4.24 10.96
CA ILE A 78 -13.40 3.58 10.72
C ILE A 78 -14.46 4.07 11.73
N ALA A 79 -15.70 3.63 11.56
CA ALA A 79 -16.85 4.16 12.31
C ALA A 79 -16.66 4.20 13.84
N GLU A 80 -15.97 3.22 14.43
CA GLU A 80 -15.71 3.19 15.87
C GLU A 80 -14.69 4.25 16.35
N GLU A 81 -13.93 4.85 15.42
CA GLU A 81 -12.94 5.88 15.71
C GLU A 81 -13.47 7.31 15.48
N TYR A 82 -14.59 7.46 14.74
CA TYR A 82 -15.06 8.79 14.34
C TYR A 82 -15.32 9.72 15.50
N ASP A 83 -15.92 9.23 16.60
CA ASP A 83 -16.23 10.04 17.77
C ASP A 83 -15.01 10.47 18.59
N ARG A 84 -13.85 9.90 18.31
CA ARG A 84 -12.57 10.25 18.94
C ARG A 84 -11.88 11.42 18.24
N MET A 85 -12.20 11.64 16.96
CA MET A 85 -11.64 12.75 16.17
C MET A 85 -12.20 14.09 16.65
N ARG A 86 -11.36 15.12 16.73
CA ARG A 86 -11.75 16.44 17.20
C ARG A 86 -11.29 17.56 16.29
N GLU A 87 -11.98 18.70 16.35
CA GLU A 87 -11.68 19.90 15.57
C GLU A 87 -10.21 20.34 15.76
N GLY A 88 -9.53 20.62 14.66
CA GLY A 88 -8.15 21.09 14.64
C GLY A 88 -7.08 20.02 14.89
N GLN A 89 -7.48 18.77 15.16
CA GLN A 89 -6.55 17.66 15.31
C GLN A 89 -5.93 17.30 13.96
N THR A 90 -4.61 17.12 13.93
CA THR A 90 -3.90 16.68 12.73
C THR A 90 -3.85 15.16 12.68
N LEU A 91 -4.33 14.59 11.59
CA LEU A 91 -4.31 13.16 11.31
C LEU A 91 -3.41 12.89 10.11
N PHE A 92 -2.36 12.10 10.29
CA PHE A 92 -1.40 11.72 9.25
C PHE A 92 -1.41 10.20 9.06
N THR A 93 -1.97 9.73 7.95
CA THR A 93 -2.27 8.31 7.68
C THR A 93 -2.62 8.10 6.22
N TYR A 94 -2.78 6.84 5.77
CA TYR A 94 -3.54 6.57 4.53
C TYR A 94 -5.01 6.92 4.76
N LEU A 95 -5.63 7.64 3.83
CA LEU A 95 -7.02 8.09 3.94
C LEU A 95 -7.96 7.49 2.88
N HIS A 96 -7.49 7.37 1.64
CA HIS A 96 -8.26 6.84 0.50
C HIS A 96 -9.65 7.47 0.33
N LEU A 97 -9.78 8.79 0.56
CA LEU A 97 -11.05 9.49 0.67
C LEU A 97 -11.90 9.44 -0.60
N ALA A 98 -11.30 9.38 -1.79
CA ALA A 98 -12.05 9.26 -3.04
C ALA A 98 -12.96 8.01 -3.09
N ALA A 99 -12.59 6.95 -2.38
CA ALA A 99 -13.35 5.71 -2.30
C ALA A 99 -14.29 5.64 -1.07
N ASP A 100 -14.18 6.57 -0.11
CA ASP A 100 -14.94 6.55 1.13
C ASP A 100 -15.62 7.90 1.41
N LYS A 101 -16.87 8.00 0.93
CA LYS A 101 -17.69 9.19 1.11
C LYS A 101 -18.00 9.47 2.58
N ARG A 102 -18.31 8.40 3.36
CA ARG A 102 -18.66 8.54 4.77
C ARG A 102 -17.51 9.09 5.59
N LEU A 103 -16.34 8.52 5.45
CA LEU A 103 -15.14 9.03 6.12
C LEU A 103 -14.85 10.48 5.73
N THR A 104 -14.98 10.81 4.44
CA THR A 104 -14.78 12.18 3.96
C THR A 104 -15.74 13.17 4.66
N GLU A 105 -17.03 12.83 4.74
CA GLU A 105 -18.03 13.61 5.43
C GLU A 105 -17.74 13.76 6.94
N GLU A 106 -17.27 12.70 7.60
CA GLU A 106 -16.92 12.73 9.04
C GLU A 106 -15.69 13.62 9.31
N LEU A 107 -14.65 13.53 8.49
CA LEU A 107 -13.46 14.39 8.63
C LEU A 107 -13.81 15.87 8.43
N VAL A 108 -14.65 16.16 7.43
CA VAL A 108 -15.15 17.51 7.13
C VAL A 108 -16.03 18.03 8.27
N ALA A 109 -17.02 17.25 8.72
CA ALA A 109 -17.92 17.65 9.81
C ALA A 109 -17.19 17.94 11.12
N ARG A 110 -16.12 17.18 11.41
CA ARG A 110 -15.31 17.34 12.63
C ARG A 110 -14.15 18.30 12.46
N LYS A 111 -13.98 18.89 11.28
CA LYS A 111 -12.90 19.85 10.94
C LYS A 111 -11.51 19.30 11.24
N VAL A 112 -11.28 18.01 10.94
CA VAL A 112 -10.00 17.36 11.10
C VAL A 112 -9.04 17.82 10.00
N ILE A 113 -7.79 18.05 10.35
CA ILE A 113 -6.70 18.30 9.41
C ILE A 113 -6.20 16.96 8.92
N GLY A 114 -6.73 16.49 7.79
CA GLY A 114 -6.41 15.19 7.21
C GLY A 114 -5.28 15.28 6.20
N ILE A 115 -4.13 14.69 6.52
CA ILE A 115 -2.95 14.62 5.66
C ILE A 115 -2.77 13.18 5.24
N ALA A 116 -2.98 12.90 3.94
CA ALA A 116 -2.97 11.55 3.39
C ALA A 116 -1.58 11.16 2.90
N TYR A 117 -1.10 9.98 3.31
CA TYR A 117 0.18 9.43 2.83
C TYR A 117 0.20 9.27 1.31
N GLU A 118 -0.88 8.75 0.74
CA GLU A 118 -0.95 8.37 -0.67
C GLU A 118 -1.06 9.55 -1.63
N THR A 119 -1.27 10.76 -1.14
CA THR A 119 -1.34 11.97 -1.98
C THR A 119 -0.12 12.88 -1.85
N VAL A 120 0.83 12.55 -0.98
CA VAL A 120 2.17 13.16 -0.98
C VAL A 120 2.87 12.75 -2.26
N GLU A 121 3.18 13.74 -3.12
CA GLU A 121 3.73 13.50 -4.46
C GLU A 121 4.94 14.39 -4.70
N LEU A 122 6.06 13.78 -5.11
CA LEU A 122 7.29 14.49 -5.46
C LEU A 122 7.17 15.13 -6.86
N SER A 123 8.11 16.01 -7.19
CA SER A 123 8.13 16.72 -8.48
C SER A 123 8.25 15.81 -9.70
N ASP A 124 8.80 14.62 -9.53
CA ASP A 124 8.88 13.58 -10.56
C ASP A 124 7.62 12.68 -10.61
N ARG A 125 6.56 13.05 -9.85
CA ARG A 125 5.29 12.34 -9.73
C ARG A 125 5.37 11.00 -9.01
N SER A 126 6.47 10.71 -8.36
CA SER A 126 6.57 9.55 -7.48
C SER A 126 5.81 9.80 -6.16
N LEU A 127 5.33 8.70 -5.57
CA LEU A 127 4.55 8.70 -4.33
C LEU A 127 5.39 8.08 -3.19
N PRO A 128 6.20 8.87 -2.49
CA PRO A 128 7.24 8.36 -1.59
C PRO A 128 6.67 7.60 -0.39
N LEU A 129 5.46 7.92 0.03
CA LEU A 129 4.83 7.27 1.20
C LEU A 129 3.96 6.07 0.80
N LEU A 130 3.65 5.90 -0.49
CA LEU A 130 2.98 4.72 -1.01
C LEU A 130 3.98 3.66 -1.51
N ALA A 131 5.12 4.09 -2.03
CA ALA A 131 6.13 3.21 -2.63
C ALA A 131 6.54 2.03 -1.73
N PRO A 132 6.78 2.17 -0.40
CA PRO A 132 7.15 1.04 0.45
C PRO A 132 6.10 -0.06 0.49
N MET A 133 4.82 0.27 0.48
CA MET A 133 3.75 -0.73 0.46
C MET A 133 3.66 -1.41 -0.90
N SER A 134 3.93 -0.68 -1.98
CA SER A 134 4.06 -1.25 -3.32
C SER A 134 5.26 -2.21 -3.44
N GLU A 135 6.38 -1.88 -2.79
CA GLU A 135 7.54 -2.77 -2.72
C GLU A 135 7.21 -4.06 -1.96
N VAL A 136 6.57 -3.95 -0.79
CA VAL A 136 6.17 -5.11 0.01
C VAL A 136 5.19 -5.99 -0.76
N ALA A 137 4.15 -5.41 -1.35
CA ALA A 137 3.17 -6.16 -2.15
C ALA A 137 3.85 -6.87 -3.34
N GLY A 138 4.73 -6.17 -4.05
CA GLY A 138 5.49 -6.74 -5.15
C GLY A 138 6.33 -7.95 -4.72
N ARG A 139 7.08 -7.82 -3.63
CA ARG A 139 7.93 -8.91 -3.10
C ARG A 139 7.12 -10.08 -2.55
N LEU A 140 5.92 -9.81 -2.01
CA LEU A 140 5.03 -10.85 -1.49
C LEU A 140 4.34 -11.65 -2.61
N ALA A 141 4.05 -11.03 -3.76
CA ALA A 141 3.30 -11.66 -4.84
C ALA A 141 3.90 -12.98 -5.34
N PRO A 142 5.22 -13.12 -5.60
CA PRO A 142 5.79 -14.40 -5.97
C PRO A 142 5.73 -15.47 -4.85
N GLN A 143 5.78 -15.05 -3.59
CA GLN A 143 5.67 -15.98 -2.45
C GLN A 143 4.28 -16.59 -2.36
N VAL A 144 3.23 -15.74 -2.41
CA VAL A 144 1.84 -16.24 -2.40
C VAL A 144 1.52 -17.00 -3.68
N GLY A 145 2.06 -16.57 -4.81
CA GLY A 145 1.95 -17.28 -6.09
C GLY A 145 2.57 -18.67 -6.04
N ALA A 146 3.77 -18.80 -5.49
CA ALA A 146 4.45 -20.08 -5.30
C ALA A 146 3.67 -21.02 -4.37
N HIS A 147 3.14 -20.48 -3.27
CA HIS A 147 2.28 -21.24 -2.36
C HIS A 147 1.00 -21.73 -3.07
N THR A 148 0.34 -20.83 -3.80
CA THR A 148 -0.91 -21.14 -4.52
C THR A 148 -0.70 -22.14 -5.67
N LEU A 149 0.48 -22.18 -6.28
CA LEU A 149 0.85 -23.18 -7.30
C LEU A 149 0.95 -24.61 -6.76
N MET A 150 1.04 -24.79 -5.43
CA MET A 150 1.03 -26.12 -4.83
C MET A 150 -0.30 -26.83 -5.06
N ARG A 151 -0.27 -28.14 -5.28
CA ARG A 151 -1.48 -28.92 -5.58
C ARG A 151 -2.56 -28.82 -4.52
N ALA A 152 -2.18 -28.80 -3.24
CA ALA A 152 -3.12 -28.68 -2.13
C ALA A 152 -3.88 -27.34 -2.10
N GLN A 153 -3.36 -26.30 -2.76
CA GLN A 153 -3.99 -25.00 -2.88
C GLN A 153 -4.82 -24.83 -4.17
N GLY A 154 -4.95 -25.89 -4.96
CA GLY A 154 -5.65 -25.87 -6.24
C GLY A 154 -4.77 -25.55 -7.44
N GLY A 155 -3.49 -25.26 -7.23
CA GLY A 155 -2.52 -25.00 -8.28
C GLY A 155 -2.12 -26.26 -9.04
N ARG A 156 -1.38 -26.08 -10.15
CA ARG A 156 -0.97 -27.18 -11.01
C ARG A 156 0.18 -28.04 -10.47
N GLY A 157 0.69 -27.74 -9.25
CA GLY A 157 1.72 -28.54 -8.60
C GLY A 157 3.11 -28.31 -9.20
N ILE A 158 3.45 -27.07 -9.51
CA ILE A 158 4.74 -26.71 -10.10
C ILE A 158 5.59 -25.94 -9.10
N LEU A 159 6.90 -26.20 -9.10
CA LEU A 159 7.88 -25.52 -8.27
C LEU A 159 8.48 -24.34 -9.04
N MET A 160 8.58 -23.18 -8.40
CA MET A 160 9.04 -21.93 -9.04
C MET A 160 10.37 -22.08 -9.77
N GLY A 161 11.38 -22.64 -9.11
CA GLY A 161 12.71 -22.81 -9.68
C GLY A 161 12.93 -24.12 -10.44
N GLY A 162 11.93 -25.01 -10.51
CA GLY A 162 12.14 -26.36 -10.99
C GLY A 162 13.15 -27.13 -10.15
N VAL A 163 13.75 -28.14 -10.72
CA VAL A 163 14.90 -28.87 -10.19
C VAL A 163 15.76 -29.33 -11.36
N SER A 164 16.94 -29.93 -11.10
CA SER A 164 17.81 -30.46 -12.15
C SER A 164 17.07 -31.39 -13.11
N GLY A 165 17.06 -31.05 -14.38
CA GLY A 165 16.35 -31.76 -15.43
C GLY A 165 14.85 -31.46 -15.58
N VAL A 166 14.31 -30.53 -14.79
CA VAL A 166 12.89 -30.09 -14.83
C VAL A 166 12.82 -28.58 -14.99
N TYR A 167 11.97 -28.11 -15.89
CA TYR A 167 11.79 -26.68 -16.15
C TYR A 167 11.31 -25.92 -14.92
N ALA A 168 11.80 -24.68 -14.79
CA ALA A 168 11.26 -23.71 -13.85
C ALA A 168 9.85 -23.23 -14.26
N ALA A 169 9.13 -22.66 -13.32
CA ALA A 169 7.84 -22.03 -13.59
C ALA A 169 8.01 -20.80 -14.50
N LYS A 170 7.06 -20.58 -15.39
CA LYS A 170 6.96 -19.36 -16.20
C LYS A 170 6.13 -18.33 -15.47
N VAL A 171 6.77 -17.23 -15.08
CA VAL A 171 6.16 -16.11 -14.37
C VAL A 171 6.08 -14.92 -15.30
N VAL A 172 4.88 -14.40 -15.46
CA VAL A 172 4.58 -13.18 -16.24
C VAL A 172 4.24 -12.07 -15.27
N VAL A 173 4.97 -10.96 -15.33
CA VAL A 173 4.69 -9.74 -14.56
C VAL A 173 4.22 -8.66 -15.51
N ILE A 174 3.00 -8.16 -15.31
CA ILE A 174 2.40 -7.11 -16.13
C ILE A 174 2.48 -5.78 -15.35
N GLY A 175 3.32 -4.88 -15.81
CA GLY A 175 3.65 -3.61 -15.19
C GLY A 175 5.05 -3.61 -14.57
N ALA A 176 5.91 -2.69 -15.01
CA ALA A 176 7.28 -2.49 -14.51
C ALA A 176 7.39 -1.24 -13.62
N GLY A 177 6.33 -0.95 -12.86
CA GLY A 177 6.35 0.04 -11.77
C GLY A 177 7.02 -0.52 -10.52
N VAL A 178 6.86 0.15 -9.39
CA VAL A 178 7.48 -0.25 -8.11
C VAL A 178 7.11 -1.70 -7.75
N SER A 179 5.82 -2.06 -7.77
CA SER A 179 5.36 -3.42 -7.43
C SER A 179 5.89 -4.45 -8.42
N GLY A 180 5.77 -4.18 -9.72
CA GLY A 180 6.17 -5.14 -10.76
C GLY A 180 7.66 -5.42 -10.78
N MET A 181 8.50 -4.40 -10.61
CA MET A 181 9.96 -4.55 -10.51
C MET A 181 10.35 -5.39 -9.29
N ASN A 182 9.69 -5.17 -8.15
CA ASN A 182 9.92 -5.97 -6.94
C ASN A 182 9.41 -7.41 -7.08
N ALA A 183 8.28 -7.62 -7.75
CA ALA A 183 7.78 -8.96 -8.06
C ALA A 183 8.74 -9.71 -8.99
N ALA A 184 9.22 -9.06 -10.04
CA ALA A 184 10.21 -9.63 -10.96
C ALA A 184 11.51 -10.02 -10.24
N ALA A 185 12.00 -9.16 -9.35
CA ALA A 185 13.21 -9.40 -8.55
C ALA A 185 13.09 -10.69 -7.70
N ILE A 186 11.96 -10.84 -6.99
CA ILE A 186 11.75 -12.02 -6.13
C ILE A 186 11.50 -13.27 -6.95
N ALA A 187 10.69 -13.21 -8.01
CA ALA A 187 10.46 -14.36 -8.89
C ALA A 187 11.78 -14.85 -9.52
N LEU A 188 12.64 -13.93 -9.96
CA LEU A 188 13.96 -14.22 -10.46
C LEU A 188 14.86 -14.84 -9.37
N GLY A 189 14.83 -14.29 -8.15
CA GLY A 189 15.54 -14.85 -6.99
C GLY A 189 15.08 -16.26 -6.60
N MET A 190 13.83 -16.62 -6.89
CA MET A 190 13.29 -17.97 -6.77
C MET A 190 13.63 -18.87 -7.96
N GLN A 191 14.46 -18.39 -8.88
CA GLN A 191 14.93 -19.08 -10.07
C GLN A 191 13.83 -19.41 -11.09
N ALA A 192 12.74 -18.66 -11.11
CA ALA A 192 11.70 -18.76 -12.13
C ALA A 192 12.17 -18.18 -13.47
N GLU A 193 11.54 -18.62 -14.55
CA GLU A 193 11.64 -17.95 -15.86
C GLU A 193 10.70 -16.74 -15.86
N VAL A 194 11.27 -15.52 -15.90
CA VAL A 194 10.51 -14.27 -15.70
C VAL A 194 10.40 -13.47 -16.98
N LEU A 195 9.17 -13.10 -17.34
CA LEU A 195 8.83 -12.18 -18.41
C LEU A 195 8.16 -10.94 -17.82
N LEU A 196 8.76 -9.78 -18.04
CA LEU A 196 8.26 -8.48 -17.55
C LEU A 196 7.71 -7.66 -18.72
N LEU A 197 6.44 -7.26 -18.64
CA LEU A 197 5.78 -6.42 -19.64
C LEU A 197 5.47 -5.04 -19.07
N ASP A 198 5.75 -4.01 -19.87
CA ASP A 198 5.30 -2.64 -19.60
C ASP A 198 5.12 -1.88 -20.93
N ARG A 199 4.26 -0.88 -20.93
CA ARG A 199 4.10 0.05 -22.07
C ARG A 199 5.23 1.07 -22.16
N ASN A 200 5.89 1.36 -21.02
CA ASN A 200 6.95 2.32 -20.92
C ASN A 200 8.32 1.66 -21.20
N ILE A 201 8.85 1.91 -22.39
CA ILE A 201 10.15 1.36 -22.81
C ILE A 201 11.31 1.80 -21.91
N SER A 202 11.24 2.98 -21.29
CA SER A 202 12.29 3.45 -20.39
C SER A 202 12.37 2.59 -19.12
N ARG A 203 11.22 2.14 -18.59
CA ARG A 203 11.17 1.18 -17.46
C ARG A 203 11.74 -0.17 -17.86
N LEU A 204 11.42 -0.64 -19.06
CA LEU A 204 11.99 -1.90 -19.57
C LEU A 204 13.50 -1.82 -19.77
N ARG A 205 14.02 -0.69 -20.27
CA ARG A 205 15.48 -0.46 -20.36
C ARG A 205 16.14 -0.47 -18.99
N GLN A 206 15.50 0.12 -17.99
CA GLN A 206 16.00 0.09 -16.61
C GLN A 206 16.06 -1.35 -16.07
N ALA A 207 15.01 -2.14 -16.28
CA ALA A 207 14.97 -3.53 -15.89
C ALA A 207 16.07 -4.36 -16.60
N ASP A 208 16.22 -4.16 -17.90
CA ASP A 208 17.24 -4.83 -18.71
C ASP A 208 18.66 -4.48 -18.24
N ALA A 209 18.93 -3.22 -17.93
CA ALA A 209 20.21 -2.79 -17.37
C ALA A 209 20.52 -3.40 -16.00
N ILE A 210 19.51 -3.56 -15.15
CA ILE A 210 19.66 -4.15 -13.80
C ILE A 210 19.89 -5.66 -13.90
N TYR A 211 19.08 -6.36 -14.68
CA TYR A 211 19.03 -7.82 -14.68
C TYR A 211 19.86 -8.47 -15.79
N GLN A 212 20.39 -7.69 -16.74
CA GLN A 212 21.39 -8.12 -17.74
C GLN A 212 21.01 -9.42 -18.48
N GLY A 213 19.75 -9.53 -18.91
CA GLY A 213 19.23 -10.69 -19.63
C GLY A 213 18.81 -11.88 -18.77
N HIS A 214 18.90 -11.79 -17.42
CA HIS A 214 18.40 -12.85 -16.53
C HIS A 214 16.88 -12.92 -16.49
N LEU A 215 16.19 -11.89 -16.93
CA LEU A 215 14.76 -11.89 -17.25
C LEU A 215 14.55 -11.28 -18.64
N GLN A 216 13.40 -11.58 -19.25
CA GLN A 216 13.01 -10.99 -20.51
C GLN A 216 12.10 -9.79 -20.29
N THR A 217 12.26 -8.77 -21.12
CA THR A 217 11.36 -7.60 -21.17
C THR A 217 10.64 -7.56 -22.50
N VAL A 218 9.33 -7.25 -22.48
CA VAL A 218 8.50 -7.14 -23.68
C VAL A 218 7.60 -5.91 -23.58
N ALA A 219 7.49 -5.16 -24.68
CA ALA A 219 6.54 -4.06 -24.76
C ALA A 219 5.10 -4.58 -24.68
N SER A 220 4.36 -4.07 -23.69
CA SER A 220 3.01 -4.55 -23.39
C SER A 220 1.99 -4.06 -24.42
N ASN A 221 1.24 -4.98 -24.98
CA ASN A 221 0.04 -4.77 -25.75
C ASN A 221 -0.86 -6.01 -25.64
N THR A 222 -2.09 -5.95 -26.16
CA THR A 222 -3.04 -7.03 -26.04
C THR A 222 -2.52 -8.37 -26.58
N TYR A 223 -1.83 -8.34 -27.71
CA TYR A 223 -1.28 -9.55 -28.36
C TYR A 223 -0.19 -10.20 -27.48
N GLU A 224 0.76 -9.41 -26.98
CA GLU A 224 1.87 -9.93 -26.18
C GLU A 224 1.39 -10.41 -24.79
N ILE A 225 0.41 -9.72 -24.18
CA ILE A 225 -0.22 -10.19 -22.93
C ILE A 225 -0.88 -11.55 -23.15
N GLU A 226 -1.69 -11.69 -24.21
CA GLU A 226 -2.37 -12.93 -24.54
C GLU A 226 -1.37 -14.07 -24.74
N LYS A 227 -0.37 -13.87 -25.58
CA LYS A 227 0.68 -14.83 -25.87
C LYS A 227 1.44 -15.28 -24.61
N ALA A 228 1.80 -14.33 -23.74
CA ALA A 228 2.51 -14.63 -22.49
C ALA A 228 1.63 -15.40 -21.49
N CYS A 229 0.38 -14.98 -21.30
CA CYS A 229 -0.52 -15.57 -20.32
C CYS A 229 -0.93 -17.00 -20.64
N ILE A 230 -1.15 -17.33 -21.90
CA ILE A 230 -1.53 -18.70 -22.32
C ILE A 230 -0.51 -19.73 -21.83
N ASP A 231 0.75 -19.38 -21.83
CA ASP A 231 1.86 -20.29 -21.49
C ASP A 231 2.38 -20.10 -20.05
N ALA A 232 1.82 -19.18 -19.30
CA ALA A 232 2.23 -18.86 -17.95
C ALA A 232 1.77 -19.90 -16.91
N ASP A 233 2.59 -20.09 -15.89
CA ASP A 233 2.20 -20.79 -14.66
C ASP A 233 1.68 -19.81 -13.61
N LEU A 234 2.30 -18.62 -13.54
CA LEU A 234 1.93 -17.52 -12.63
C LEU A 234 1.89 -16.21 -13.39
N VAL A 235 0.80 -15.47 -13.26
CA VAL A 235 0.65 -14.10 -13.78
C VAL A 235 0.48 -13.15 -12.61
N ILE A 236 1.31 -12.10 -12.55
CA ILE A 236 1.24 -11.06 -11.53
C ILE A 236 0.83 -9.75 -12.21
N GLY A 237 -0.35 -9.25 -11.87
CA GLY A 237 -0.85 -7.95 -12.30
C GLY A 237 -0.37 -6.85 -11.37
N ALA A 238 0.45 -5.93 -11.88
CA ALA A 238 1.11 -4.89 -11.11
C ALA A 238 1.00 -3.51 -11.79
N VAL A 239 -0.15 -3.22 -12.38
CA VAL A 239 -0.41 -1.95 -13.07
C VAL A 239 -1.12 -0.99 -12.12
N LEU A 240 -0.49 0.14 -11.85
CA LEU A 240 -1.05 1.23 -11.07
C LEU A 240 -1.27 2.44 -11.98
N VAL A 241 -2.50 2.97 -11.96
CA VAL A 241 -2.82 4.26 -12.59
C VAL A 241 -3.20 5.22 -11.46
N PRO A 242 -2.36 6.22 -11.15
CA PRO A 242 -2.64 7.16 -10.05
C PRO A 242 -4.00 7.83 -10.22
N GLY A 243 -4.86 7.72 -9.18
CA GLY A 243 -6.17 8.36 -9.15
C GLY A 243 -7.23 7.76 -10.09
N ALA A 244 -6.96 6.62 -10.74
CA ALA A 244 -7.90 5.98 -11.66
C ALA A 244 -7.99 4.47 -11.43
N LYS A 245 -9.05 3.87 -11.94
CA LYS A 245 -9.21 2.41 -11.97
C LYS A 245 -8.14 1.80 -12.87
N ALA A 246 -7.58 0.67 -12.45
CA ALA A 246 -6.66 -0.11 -13.27
C ALA A 246 -7.37 -0.57 -14.58
N PRO A 247 -6.66 -0.58 -15.73
CA PRO A 247 -7.21 -1.11 -16.96
C PRO A 247 -7.37 -2.63 -16.89
N THR A 248 -8.38 -3.18 -17.55
CA THR A 248 -8.53 -4.64 -17.71
C THR A 248 -7.54 -5.14 -18.74
N LEU A 249 -6.57 -5.96 -18.31
CA LEU A 249 -5.49 -6.48 -19.15
C LEU A 249 -5.63 -7.97 -19.46
N VAL A 250 -6.24 -8.73 -18.55
CA VAL A 250 -6.50 -10.16 -18.72
C VAL A 250 -8.01 -10.38 -18.67
N THR A 251 -8.59 -10.83 -19.81
CA THR A 251 -10.03 -11.07 -19.95
C THR A 251 -10.41 -12.45 -19.44
N ASN A 252 -11.71 -12.65 -19.15
CA ASN A 252 -12.25 -13.96 -18.79
C ASN A 252 -11.99 -15.00 -19.90
N GLU A 253 -12.12 -14.59 -21.17
CA GLU A 253 -11.84 -15.45 -22.31
C GLU A 253 -10.36 -15.89 -22.34
N LEU A 254 -9.43 -14.98 -22.08
CA LEU A 254 -8.00 -15.32 -22.00
C LEU A 254 -7.73 -16.32 -20.87
N VAL A 255 -8.32 -16.13 -19.68
CA VAL A 255 -8.19 -17.05 -18.55
C VAL A 255 -8.68 -18.46 -18.93
N SER A 256 -9.74 -18.57 -19.73
CA SER A 256 -10.25 -19.86 -20.18
C SER A 256 -9.27 -20.67 -21.04
N ARG A 257 -8.29 -19.99 -21.64
CA ARG A 257 -7.24 -20.60 -22.49
C ARG A 257 -5.93 -20.82 -21.78
N MET A 258 -5.81 -20.39 -20.52
CA MET A 258 -4.59 -20.58 -19.73
C MET A 258 -4.42 -22.03 -19.29
N ARG A 259 -3.22 -22.38 -18.88
CA ARG A 259 -2.92 -23.74 -18.37
C ARG A 259 -3.78 -24.03 -17.13
N PRO A 260 -4.41 -25.23 -17.05
CA PRO A 260 -5.14 -25.62 -15.85
C PRO A 260 -4.26 -25.57 -14.60
N GLY A 261 -4.79 -24.95 -13.52
CA GLY A 261 -4.07 -24.75 -12.27
C GLY A 261 -3.04 -23.62 -12.31
N SER A 262 -3.04 -22.79 -13.36
CA SER A 262 -2.28 -21.52 -13.37
C SER A 262 -2.82 -20.57 -12.29
N VAL A 263 -1.96 -19.69 -11.81
CA VAL A 263 -2.25 -18.77 -10.73
C VAL A 263 -2.15 -17.34 -11.23
N LEU A 264 -3.13 -16.50 -10.86
CA LEU A 264 -3.12 -15.07 -11.14
C LEU A 264 -3.17 -14.29 -9.81
N VAL A 265 -2.18 -13.46 -9.57
CA VAL A 265 -2.09 -12.58 -8.39
C VAL A 265 -2.32 -11.15 -8.86
N ASP A 266 -3.35 -10.50 -8.33
CA ASP A 266 -3.68 -9.11 -8.68
C ASP A 266 -3.28 -8.15 -7.57
N ILE A 267 -2.10 -7.51 -7.72
CA ILE A 267 -1.64 -6.47 -6.79
C ILE A 267 -2.48 -5.19 -6.94
N SER A 268 -3.08 -4.98 -8.10
CA SER A 268 -3.86 -3.78 -8.43
C SER A 268 -5.28 -3.82 -7.86
N ILE A 269 -5.61 -4.81 -7.04
CA ILE A 269 -6.98 -5.06 -6.54
C ILE A 269 -7.57 -3.87 -5.80
N ASP A 270 -6.77 -3.10 -5.05
CA ASP A 270 -7.22 -1.90 -4.34
C ASP A 270 -7.71 -0.79 -5.29
N GLN A 271 -7.36 -0.88 -6.59
CA GLN A 271 -7.81 0.00 -7.66
C GLN A 271 -8.78 -0.70 -8.64
N GLY A 272 -9.49 -1.70 -8.17
CA GLY A 272 -10.48 -2.45 -8.92
C GLY A 272 -9.92 -3.65 -9.71
N GLY A 273 -8.61 -3.90 -9.62
CA GLY A 273 -7.95 -5.01 -10.29
C GLY A 273 -7.71 -4.80 -11.78
N CYS A 274 -6.69 -5.48 -12.32
CA CYS A 274 -6.34 -5.45 -13.74
C CYS A 274 -6.75 -6.72 -14.51
N PHE A 275 -7.42 -7.65 -13.86
CA PHE A 275 -8.06 -8.81 -14.48
C PHE A 275 -9.59 -8.64 -14.48
N GLU A 276 -10.26 -9.09 -15.54
CA GLU A 276 -11.73 -8.92 -15.69
C GLU A 276 -12.50 -9.51 -14.51
N ASP A 277 -12.09 -10.70 -14.05
CA ASP A 277 -12.75 -11.42 -12.96
C ASP A 277 -12.17 -11.12 -11.57
N SER A 278 -11.32 -10.10 -11.43
CA SER A 278 -10.78 -9.70 -10.14
C SER A 278 -11.86 -9.14 -9.22
N HIS A 279 -11.94 -9.68 -8.01
CA HIS A 279 -12.69 -9.08 -6.91
C HIS A 279 -11.92 -9.21 -5.60
N PRO A 280 -12.06 -8.27 -4.66
CA PRO A 280 -11.31 -8.31 -3.40
C PRO A 280 -11.59 -9.56 -2.59
N THR A 281 -10.54 -10.17 -2.08
CA THR A 281 -10.57 -11.26 -1.09
C THR A 281 -9.90 -10.83 0.20
N THR A 282 -9.91 -11.70 1.20
CA THR A 282 -9.33 -11.44 2.51
C THR A 282 -8.19 -12.41 2.81
N HIS A 283 -7.37 -12.10 3.81
CA HIS A 283 -6.31 -13.00 4.27
C HIS A 283 -6.85 -14.33 4.83
N ALA A 284 -8.10 -14.35 5.30
CA ALA A 284 -8.73 -15.57 5.81
C ALA A 284 -9.24 -16.49 4.68
N ASP A 285 -9.67 -15.92 3.56
CA ASP A 285 -10.14 -16.65 2.36
C ASP A 285 -9.55 -15.98 1.10
N PRO A 286 -8.27 -16.25 0.80
CA PRO A 286 -7.50 -15.43 -0.12
C PRO A 286 -7.73 -15.73 -1.61
N THR A 287 -8.24 -16.91 -1.96
CA THR A 287 -8.27 -17.39 -3.35
C THR A 287 -9.64 -17.84 -3.80
N TYR A 288 -9.88 -17.79 -5.10
CA TYR A 288 -11.05 -18.36 -5.75
C TYR A 288 -10.70 -18.85 -7.16
N LYS A 289 -11.55 -19.68 -7.72
CA LYS A 289 -11.36 -20.21 -9.09
C LYS A 289 -12.08 -19.37 -10.12
N VAL A 290 -11.40 -19.19 -11.26
CA VAL A 290 -11.97 -18.67 -12.51
C VAL A 290 -11.57 -19.66 -13.61
N HIS A 291 -12.54 -20.33 -14.23
CA HIS A 291 -12.26 -21.50 -15.08
C HIS A 291 -11.37 -22.51 -14.33
N GLU A 292 -10.27 -22.93 -14.92
CA GLU A 292 -9.31 -23.85 -14.29
C GLU A 292 -8.14 -23.13 -13.58
N SER A 293 -8.20 -21.80 -13.49
CA SER A 293 -7.15 -20.99 -12.85
C SER A 293 -7.54 -20.58 -11.43
N VAL A 294 -6.54 -20.26 -10.61
CA VAL A 294 -6.71 -19.80 -9.22
C VAL A 294 -6.32 -18.33 -9.13
N PHE A 295 -7.24 -17.50 -8.65
CA PHE A 295 -7.02 -16.08 -8.43
C PHE A 295 -6.69 -15.80 -6.97
N TYR A 296 -5.69 -14.97 -6.75
CA TYR A 296 -5.33 -14.38 -5.44
C TYR A 296 -5.48 -12.87 -5.56
N CYS A 297 -6.49 -12.31 -4.90
CA CYS A 297 -6.86 -10.90 -4.99
C CYS A 297 -7.05 -10.28 -3.60
N VAL A 298 -6.16 -10.60 -2.67
CA VAL A 298 -6.25 -10.09 -1.29
C VAL A 298 -6.00 -8.59 -1.30
N ALA A 299 -6.99 -7.82 -0.86
CA ALA A 299 -6.83 -6.40 -0.57
C ALA A 299 -5.88 -6.22 0.62
N ASN A 300 -5.05 -5.19 0.57
CA ASN A 300 -4.07 -4.92 1.63
C ASN A 300 -3.03 -6.07 1.80
N MET A 301 -2.45 -6.52 0.71
CA MET A 301 -1.37 -7.53 0.74
C MET A 301 -0.25 -7.22 1.75
N PRO A 302 0.23 -5.96 1.90
CA PRO A 302 1.27 -5.62 2.88
C PRO A 302 0.88 -5.94 4.34
N GLY A 303 -0.41 -5.99 4.66
CA GLY A 303 -0.91 -6.38 5.97
C GLY A 303 -0.58 -7.83 6.37
N ALA A 304 -0.26 -8.70 5.42
CA ALA A 304 0.15 -10.08 5.68
C ALA A 304 1.54 -10.19 6.34
N VAL A 305 2.38 -9.19 6.19
CA VAL A 305 3.74 -9.14 6.72
C VAL A 305 3.95 -7.85 7.55
N PRO A 306 3.21 -7.69 8.66
CA PRO A 306 3.09 -6.42 9.38
C PRO A 306 4.41 -5.93 9.95
N HIS A 307 5.29 -6.80 10.40
CA HIS A 307 6.62 -6.43 10.89
C HIS A 307 7.42 -5.69 9.79
N THR A 308 7.60 -6.32 8.64
CA THR A 308 8.31 -5.71 7.49
C THR A 308 7.62 -4.43 7.03
N SER A 309 6.30 -4.45 6.90
CA SER A 309 5.51 -3.32 6.42
C SER A 309 5.56 -2.13 7.36
N THR A 310 5.53 -2.34 8.68
CA THR A 310 5.66 -1.29 9.69
C THR A 310 7.00 -0.57 9.56
N TYR A 311 8.10 -1.31 9.50
CA TYR A 311 9.43 -0.70 9.37
C TYR A 311 9.62 0.00 8.01
N ALA A 312 9.15 -0.62 6.93
CA ALA A 312 9.22 -0.01 5.60
C ALA A 312 8.44 1.31 5.52
N LEU A 313 7.24 1.35 6.08
CA LEU A 313 6.39 2.55 6.10
C LEU A 313 6.97 3.63 7.00
N THR A 314 7.29 3.29 8.24
CA THR A 314 7.73 4.26 9.25
C THR A 314 9.07 4.89 8.89
N ASN A 315 9.96 4.19 8.20
CA ASN A 315 11.21 4.76 7.70
C ASN A 315 10.99 5.96 6.77
N VAL A 316 9.92 5.98 6.00
CA VAL A 316 9.63 7.08 5.07
C VAL A 316 8.66 8.11 5.64
N THR A 317 7.77 7.73 6.56
CA THR A 317 6.80 8.66 7.17
C THR A 317 7.40 9.47 8.31
N LEU A 318 8.39 8.93 9.03
CA LEU A 318 8.99 9.57 10.19
C LEU A 318 9.56 10.97 9.92
N PRO A 319 10.32 11.23 8.85
CA PRO A 319 10.80 12.57 8.56
C PRO A 319 9.68 13.61 8.44
N TYR A 320 8.59 13.24 7.76
CA TYR A 320 7.42 14.12 7.64
C TYR A 320 6.67 14.31 8.96
N ALA A 321 6.55 13.23 9.76
CA ALA A 321 5.94 13.31 11.09
C ALA A 321 6.73 14.25 12.02
N VAL A 322 8.07 14.21 11.95
CA VAL A 322 8.96 15.11 12.71
C VAL A 322 8.76 16.56 12.25
N GLU A 323 8.69 16.82 10.95
CA GLU A 323 8.44 18.17 10.42
C GLU A 323 7.06 18.72 10.84
N LEU A 324 6.03 17.87 10.76
CA LEU A 324 4.67 18.22 11.23
C LEU A 324 4.66 18.53 12.75
N ALA A 325 5.38 17.75 13.53
CA ALA A 325 5.49 17.97 14.98
C ALA A 325 6.30 19.23 15.32
N ASN A 326 7.43 19.46 14.64
CA ASN A 326 8.34 20.59 14.91
C ASN A 326 7.69 21.95 14.58
N HIS A 327 7.01 22.02 13.45
CA HIS A 327 6.60 23.31 12.86
C HIS A 327 5.08 23.50 12.83
N GLY A 328 4.32 22.49 13.20
CA GLY A 328 2.88 22.44 12.99
C GLY A 328 2.56 22.24 11.50
N TRP A 329 1.40 21.68 11.23
CA TRP A 329 1.01 21.27 9.88
C TRP A 329 1.11 22.39 8.84
N ARG A 330 0.62 23.61 9.16
CA ARG A 330 0.58 24.73 8.20
C ARG A 330 1.99 25.16 7.76
N THR A 331 2.91 25.30 8.70
CA THR A 331 4.29 25.71 8.40
C THR A 331 5.03 24.60 7.65
N ALA A 332 4.86 23.36 8.07
CA ALA A 332 5.46 22.23 7.41
C ALA A 332 5.01 22.11 5.94
N LEU A 333 3.72 22.26 5.68
CA LEU A 333 3.16 22.22 4.33
C LEU A 333 3.61 23.41 3.46
N LYS A 334 3.75 24.61 4.04
CA LYS A 334 4.32 25.75 3.32
C LYS A 334 5.78 25.52 2.88
N ALA A 335 6.53 24.83 3.70
CA ALA A 335 7.94 24.57 3.44
C ALA A 335 8.18 23.42 2.44
N ASP A 336 7.27 22.45 2.40
CA ASP A 336 7.37 21.26 1.54
C ASP A 336 6.17 21.13 0.60
N PRO A 337 6.33 21.50 -0.69
CA PRO A 337 5.27 21.39 -1.70
C PRO A 337 4.77 19.95 -1.91
N ALA A 338 5.61 18.94 -1.72
CA ALA A 338 5.20 17.54 -1.83
C ALA A 338 4.27 17.15 -0.67
N LEU A 339 4.64 17.51 0.56
CA LEU A 339 3.80 17.28 1.74
C LEU A 339 2.49 18.08 1.66
N ALA A 340 2.49 19.28 1.06
CA ALA A 340 1.29 20.08 0.86
C ALA A 340 0.21 19.34 0.06
N LEU A 341 0.59 18.53 -0.93
CA LEU A 341 -0.32 17.69 -1.69
C LEU A 341 -0.97 16.58 -0.84
N GLY A 342 -0.39 16.30 0.31
CA GLY A 342 -0.96 15.38 1.30
C GLY A 342 -2.23 15.93 1.96
N LEU A 343 -2.46 17.24 2.00
CA LEU A 343 -3.62 17.82 2.65
C LEU A 343 -4.90 17.50 1.88
N ASN A 344 -5.77 16.72 2.48
CA ASN A 344 -7.04 16.29 1.87
C ASN A 344 -8.27 16.96 2.51
N THR A 345 -8.20 17.29 3.82
CA THR A 345 -9.29 18.01 4.54
C THR A 345 -8.73 19.07 5.48
N TYR A 346 -9.43 20.19 5.57
CA TYR A 346 -9.14 21.30 6.48
C TYR A 346 -10.37 22.14 6.75
N ASP A 347 -10.60 22.49 8.01
CA ASP A 347 -11.64 23.42 8.48
C ASP A 347 -13.02 23.22 7.83
N GLY A 348 -13.48 22.00 7.77
CA GLY A 348 -14.79 21.66 7.20
C GLY A 348 -14.83 21.58 5.67
N HIS A 349 -13.69 21.55 5.01
CA HIS A 349 -13.60 21.51 3.54
C HIS A 349 -12.70 20.37 3.05
N VAL A 350 -13.01 19.88 1.85
CA VAL A 350 -12.09 19.05 1.07
C VAL A 350 -11.10 19.97 0.36
N THR A 351 -9.82 19.62 0.38
CA THR A 351 -8.75 20.43 -0.22
C THR A 351 -8.07 19.74 -1.40
N TYR A 352 -8.32 18.45 -1.61
CA TYR A 352 -7.73 17.65 -2.68
C TYR A 352 -8.73 17.44 -3.83
N GLY A 353 -8.38 17.94 -5.02
CA GLY A 353 -9.27 17.97 -6.17
C GLY A 353 -9.90 16.62 -6.55
N PRO A 354 -9.12 15.53 -6.69
CA PRO A 354 -9.67 14.21 -7.03
C PRO A 354 -10.69 13.68 -6.02
N VAL A 355 -10.53 13.96 -4.73
CA VAL A 355 -11.51 13.59 -3.69
C VAL A 355 -12.79 14.42 -3.86
N ALA A 356 -12.65 15.72 -4.10
CA ALA A 356 -13.80 16.60 -4.33
C ALA A 356 -14.59 16.19 -5.56
N GLU A 357 -13.92 15.85 -6.65
CA GLU A 357 -14.53 15.35 -7.88
C GLU A 357 -15.29 14.04 -7.64
N ALA A 358 -14.67 13.08 -6.95
CA ALA A 358 -15.26 11.78 -6.65
C ALA A 358 -16.58 11.90 -5.86
N HIS A 359 -16.71 12.92 -5.00
CA HIS A 359 -17.87 13.11 -4.15
C HIS A 359 -18.81 14.24 -4.61
N GLY A 360 -18.51 14.91 -5.73
CA GLY A 360 -19.32 16.00 -6.28
C GLY A 360 -19.37 17.24 -5.37
N VAL A 361 -18.29 17.51 -4.63
CA VAL A 361 -18.14 18.69 -3.78
C VAL A 361 -17.08 19.64 -4.34
N GLN A 362 -17.06 20.88 -3.86
CA GLN A 362 -16.04 21.84 -4.25
C GLN A 362 -14.80 21.72 -3.35
N ALA A 363 -13.62 21.69 -3.94
CA ALA A 363 -12.35 21.75 -3.21
C ALA A 363 -11.99 23.22 -2.91
N VAL A 364 -11.45 23.45 -1.71
CA VAL A 364 -10.72 24.69 -1.38
C VAL A 364 -9.27 24.51 -1.81
N SER A 365 -8.71 25.52 -2.47
CA SER A 365 -7.36 25.42 -2.99
C SER A 365 -6.30 25.42 -1.89
N LEU A 366 -5.21 24.68 -2.08
CA LEU A 366 -4.05 24.73 -1.17
C LEU A 366 -3.50 26.15 -1.02
N GLN A 367 -3.57 26.95 -2.07
CA GLN A 367 -3.09 28.33 -2.04
C GLN A 367 -3.91 29.18 -1.07
N GLU A 368 -5.23 29.02 -1.02
CA GLU A 368 -6.10 29.70 -0.06
C GLU A 368 -5.84 29.22 1.36
N VAL A 369 -5.72 27.92 1.56
CA VAL A 369 -5.49 27.32 2.89
C VAL A 369 -4.13 27.71 3.45
N LEU A 370 -3.11 27.78 2.62
CA LEU A 370 -1.74 28.05 3.04
C LEU A 370 -1.35 29.53 2.94
N ALA A 371 -2.20 30.41 2.44
CA ALA A 371 -1.94 31.85 2.46
C ALA A 371 -1.85 32.37 3.90
#